data_6c5bf82e9350f4c824fda3b2a08df71d
#
_entry.id   6c5bf82e9350f4c824fda3b2a08df71d
#
_cell.length_a   1.000
_cell.length_b   1.000
_cell.length_c   1.000
_cell.angle_alpha   90.00
_cell.angle_beta   90.00
_cell.angle_gamma   90.00
#
_symmetry.space_group_name_H-M   'P 1'
#
loop_
_entity.id
_entity.type
_entity.pdbx_description
1 polymer ?
#
loop_
_entity_poly.entity_id
_entity_poly.type
_entity_poly.pdbx_seq_one_letter_code
_entity_poly.pdbx_strand_id
1 'polypeptide(L)'
;DESEIDVEKFARKLIDKQKLELTCFSYMRGRNLRDSIVIVDEGQQTTPFIAKLMLSRLSENSKILFIGDPSDNQIDNFSVDPRSNGLVYIAARLRTCMYAGHVSLKLVERGRIADIADKFL
;
A
#
# COMPACT_ATOMS: atom_id res chain seq x y z
N ASP A 1 -22.81 -9.77 10.63
CA ASP A 1 -22.80 -8.82 11.76
C ASP A 1 -23.29 -7.46 11.27
N GLU A 2 -24.20 -6.79 12.00
CA GLU A 2 -24.80 -5.53 11.52
C GLU A 2 -23.77 -4.44 11.22
N SER A 3 -22.65 -4.42 11.96
CA SER A 3 -21.55 -3.48 11.74
C SER A 3 -20.79 -3.68 10.41
N GLU A 4 -20.61 -4.92 9.99
CA GLU A 4 -19.96 -5.24 8.69
C GLU A 4 -20.83 -4.85 7.50
N ILE A 5 -22.14 -5.06 7.62
CA ILE A 5 -23.12 -4.69 6.59
C ILE A 5 -23.16 -3.16 6.41
N ASP A 6 -22.98 -2.40 7.49
CA ASP A 6 -22.95 -0.95 7.44
C ASP A 6 -21.65 -0.41 6.78
N VAL A 7 -20.50 -1.03 7.04
CA VAL A 7 -19.21 -0.65 6.43
C VAL A 7 -19.24 -0.91 4.92
N GLU A 8 -19.75 -2.06 4.49
CA GLU A 8 -19.86 -2.38 3.06
C GLU A 8 -20.80 -1.42 2.32
N LYS A 9 -21.96 -1.12 2.88
CA LYS A 9 -22.90 -0.12 2.32
C LYS A 9 -22.28 1.26 2.25
N PHE A 10 -21.50 1.65 3.25
CA PHE A 10 -20.82 2.92 3.25
C PHE A 10 -19.73 3.00 2.18
N ALA A 11 -18.91 1.94 2.03
CA ALA A 11 -17.88 1.86 0.99
C ALA A 11 -18.50 1.93 -0.42
N ARG A 12 -19.56 1.17 -0.69
CA ARG A 12 -20.30 1.23 -1.96
C ARG A 12 -20.82 2.64 -2.25
N LYS A 13 -21.39 3.33 -1.26
CA LYS A 13 -21.86 4.71 -1.39
C LYS A 13 -20.72 5.69 -1.73
N LEU A 14 -19.51 5.46 -1.21
CA LEU A 14 -18.34 6.27 -1.56
C LEU A 14 -17.89 6.01 -3.00
N ILE A 15 -17.93 4.76 -3.47
CA ILE A 15 -17.61 4.40 -4.85
C ILE A 15 -18.63 5.02 -5.82
N ASP A 16 -19.92 4.87 -5.55
CA ASP A 16 -21.00 5.43 -6.37
C ASP A 16 -20.93 6.95 -6.48
N LYS A 17 -20.48 7.62 -5.41
CA LYS A 17 -20.26 9.07 -5.39
C LYS A 17 -18.90 9.49 -5.95
N GLN A 18 -18.12 8.58 -6.50
CA GLN A 18 -16.76 8.83 -6.98
C GLN A 18 -15.82 9.46 -5.93
N LYS A 19 -16.07 9.15 -4.64
CA LYS A 19 -15.21 9.56 -3.52
C LYS A 19 -14.12 8.54 -3.20
N LEU A 20 -14.34 7.29 -3.60
CA LEU A 20 -13.40 6.18 -3.50
C LEU A 20 -13.24 5.54 -4.87
N GLU A 21 -12.00 5.40 -5.31
CA GLU A 21 -11.64 4.72 -6.55
C GLU A 21 -10.73 3.54 -6.21
N LEU A 22 -11.06 2.37 -6.73
CA LEU A 22 -10.20 1.19 -6.70
C LEU A 22 -9.57 1.03 -8.07
N THR A 23 -8.24 1.01 -8.13
CA THR A 23 -7.52 0.96 -9.39
C THR A 23 -6.24 0.16 -9.27
N CYS A 24 -5.65 -0.25 -10.39
CA CYS A 24 -4.35 -0.88 -10.43
C CYS A 24 -3.27 0.03 -11.04
N PHE A 25 -2.00 -0.30 -10.80
CA PHE A 25 -0.87 0.54 -11.21
C PHE A 25 -0.83 0.82 -12.71
N SER A 26 -1.31 -0.10 -13.54
CA SER A 26 -1.33 0.05 -15.00
C SER A 26 -2.15 1.25 -15.45
N TYR A 27 -3.20 1.60 -14.73
CA TYR A 27 -4.07 2.73 -15.04
C TYR A 27 -3.61 4.06 -14.43
N MET A 28 -2.52 4.07 -13.69
CA MET A 28 -2.00 5.29 -13.05
C MET A 28 -1.08 6.10 -13.96
N ARG A 29 -0.63 5.53 -15.07
CA ARG A 29 0.24 6.24 -16.02
C ARG A 29 -0.50 7.42 -16.66
N GLY A 30 0.16 8.57 -16.71
CA GLY A 30 -0.41 9.79 -17.30
C GLY A 30 -1.45 10.52 -16.44
N ARG A 31 -1.80 10.01 -15.27
CA ARG A 31 -2.72 10.67 -14.34
C ARG A 31 -1.97 11.59 -13.37
N ASN A 32 -2.59 12.68 -13.01
CA ASN A 32 -2.20 13.52 -11.87
C ASN A 32 -3.23 13.35 -10.77
N LEU A 33 -2.74 13.04 -9.56
CA LEU A 33 -3.57 12.84 -8.37
C LEU A 33 -3.50 14.11 -7.52
N ARG A 34 -4.58 14.90 -7.56
CA ARG A 34 -4.74 16.13 -6.81
C ARG A 34 -5.82 15.95 -5.74
N ASP A 35 -5.66 16.62 -4.60
CA ASP A 35 -6.63 16.64 -3.50
C ASP A 35 -7.04 15.20 -3.07
N SER A 36 -6.07 14.29 -3.05
CA SER A 36 -6.33 12.87 -2.91
C SER A 36 -5.49 12.25 -1.81
N ILE A 37 -6.05 11.22 -1.17
CA ILE A 37 -5.30 10.28 -0.35
C ILE A 37 -5.18 8.97 -1.15
N VAL A 38 -3.96 8.58 -1.45
CA VAL A 38 -3.66 7.34 -2.18
C VAL A 38 -3.16 6.31 -1.19
N ILE A 39 -3.74 5.12 -1.22
CA ILE A 39 -3.29 3.97 -0.43
C ILE A 39 -2.77 2.92 -1.40
N VAL A 40 -1.49 2.58 -1.27
CA VAL A 40 -0.85 1.49 -1.99
C VAL A 40 -0.76 0.32 -1.04
N ASP A 41 -1.64 -0.62 -1.20
CA ASP A 41 -1.64 -1.86 -0.45
C ASP A 41 -0.66 -2.86 -1.07
N GLU A 42 -0.13 -3.79 -0.27
CA GLU A 42 0.90 -4.75 -0.69
C GLU A 42 2.11 -4.06 -1.36
N GLY A 43 2.58 -2.96 -0.78
CA GLY A 43 3.65 -2.13 -1.33
C GLY A 43 4.97 -2.87 -1.59
N GLN A 44 5.23 -4.00 -0.88
CA GLN A 44 6.38 -4.87 -1.14
C GLN A 44 6.31 -5.60 -2.48
N GLN A 45 5.12 -5.72 -3.09
CA GLN A 45 4.97 -6.29 -4.43
C GLN A 45 5.36 -5.31 -5.54
N THR A 46 5.58 -4.03 -5.22
CA THR A 46 5.97 -3.03 -6.20
C THR A 46 7.47 -3.04 -6.46
N THR A 47 7.85 -2.73 -7.69
CA THR A 47 9.25 -2.43 -8.00
C THR A 47 9.61 -1.00 -7.58
N PRO A 48 10.90 -0.66 -7.38
CA PRO A 48 11.35 0.71 -7.16
C PRO A 48 10.86 1.69 -8.24
N PHE A 49 10.78 1.23 -9.49
CA PHE A 49 10.25 2.01 -10.60
C PHE A 49 8.77 2.36 -10.41
N ILE A 50 7.94 1.38 -10.05
CA ILE A 50 6.51 1.60 -9.79
C ILE A 50 6.31 2.52 -8.58
N ALA A 51 7.04 2.31 -7.49
CA ALA A 51 6.96 3.18 -6.32
C ALA A 51 7.32 4.64 -6.65
N LYS A 52 8.39 4.86 -7.43
CA LYS A 52 8.77 6.19 -7.93
C LYS A 52 7.70 6.77 -8.85
N LEU A 53 7.13 5.96 -9.74
CA LEU A 53 6.04 6.37 -10.62
C LEU A 53 4.85 6.88 -9.82
N MET A 54 4.42 6.15 -8.80
CA MET A 54 3.29 6.53 -7.95
C MET A 54 3.54 7.86 -7.24
N LEU A 55 4.72 8.03 -6.64
CA LEU A 55 5.11 9.29 -5.99
C LEU A 55 5.08 10.45 -6.97
N SER A 56 5.54 10.26 -8.21
CA SER A 56 5.57 11.30 -9.23
C SER A 56 4.19 11.70 -9.78
N ARG A 57 3.14 10.95 -9.46
CA ARG A 57 1.75 11.27 -9.85
C ARG A 57 1.04 12.15 -8.83
N LEU A 58 1.59 12.27 -7.62
CA LEU A 58 1.02 13.16 -6.62
C LEU A 58 1.18 14.61 -7.04
N SER A 59 0.10 15.34 -6.94
CA SER A 59 0.03 16.78 -7.16
C SER A 59 -0.32 17.48 -5.85
N GLU A 60 -0.66 18.76 -5.95
CA GLU A 60 -0.98 19.57 -4.78
C GLU A 60 -2.02 18.92 -3.87
N ASN A 61 -1.85 19.12 -2.57
CA ASN A 61 -2.76 18.70 -1.52
C ASN A 61 -3.06 17.19 -1.50
N SER A 62 -2.10 16.38 -1.96
CA SER A 62 -2.25 14.92 -1.98
C SER A 62 -1.25 14.23 -1.07
N LYS A 63 -1.64 13.07 -0.57
CA LYS A 63 -0.82 12.20 0.28
C LYS A 63 -0.83 10.79 -0.27
N ILE A 64 0.24 10.05 -0.04
CA ILE A 64 0.33 8.64 -0.37
C ILE A 64 0.79 7.85 0.84
N LEU A 65 0.18 6.72 1.05
CA LEU A 65 0.50 5.76 2.08
C LEU A 65 0.84 4.42 1.42
N PHE A 66 2.06 3.95 1.62
CA PHE A 66 2.46 2.60 1.25
C PHE A 66 2.32 1.70 2.46
N ILE A 67 1.58 0.62 2.32
CA ILE A 67 1.36 -0.40 3.34
C ILE A 67 1.90 -1.72 2.79
N GLY A 68 2.57 -2.50 3.62
CA GLY A 68 3.05 -3.82 3.22
C GLY A 68 4.01 -4.42 4.22
N ASP A 69 4.30 -5.69 4.00
CA ASP A 69 5.27 -6.48 4.77
C ASP A 69 6.37 -6.96 3.83
N PRO A 70 7.61 -6.46 3.96
CA PRO A 70 8.73 -6.83 3.11
C PRO A 70 9.38 -8.17 3.47
N SER A 71 8.77 -8.98 4.31
CA SER A 71 9.26 -10.34 4.64
C SER A 71 9.29 -11.22 3.40
N ASP A 72 10.23 -12.16 3.35
CA ASP A 72 10.46 -13.02 2.18
C ASP A 72 9.21 -13.82 1.79
N ASN A 73 8.51 -14.34 2.77
CA ASN A 73 7.28 -15.12 2.59
C ASN A 73 6.05 -14.30 2.19
N GLN A 74 6.16 -12.97 2.12
CA GLN A 74 5.09 -12.07 1.72
C GLN A 74 5.31 -11.44 0.34
N ILE A 75 6.35 -11.88 -0.38
CA ILE A 75 6.70 -11.36 -1.70
C ILE A 75 6.43 -12.42 -2.76
N ASP A 76 5.41 -12.19 -3.58
CA ASP A 76 5.01 -13.07 -4.70
C ASP A 76 5.58 -12.59 -6.04
N ASN A 77 6.02 -11.33 -6.11
CA ASN A 77 6.57 -10.76 -7.33
C ASN A 77 8.03 -11.17 -7.52
N PHE A 78 8.30 -12.04 -8.48
CA PHE A 78 9.65 -12.53 -8.81
C PHE A 78 10.65 -11.46 -9.26
N SER A 79 10.19 -10.25 -9.54
CA SER A 79 11.05 -9.12 -9.94
C SER A 79 11.66 -8.36 -8.76
N VAL A 80 11.27 -8.67 -7.55
CA VAL A 80 11.71 -7.99 -6.32
C VAL A 80 11.99 -8.99 -5.21
N ASP A 81 12.71 -8.54 -4.20
CA ASP A 81 13.06 -9.29 -2.99
C ASP A 81 12.88 -8.42 -1.73
N PRO A 82 13.08 -8.95 -0.51
CA PRO A 82 12.93 -8.18 0.73
C PRO A 82 13.77 -6.90 0.82
N ARG A 83 14.83 -6.78 0.03
CA ARG A 83 15.76 -5.63 0.06
C ARG A 83 15.61 -4.70 -1.13
N SER A 84 15.00 -5.19 -2.23
CA SER A 84 14.94 -4.48 -3.51
C SER A 84 13.53 -4.08 -3.95
N ASN A 85 12.51 -4.32 -3.15
CA ASN A 85 11.15 -3.92 -3.46
C ASN A 85 10.89 -2.41 -3.30
N GLY A 86 9.80 -1.93 -3.87
CA GLY A 86 9.45 -0.52 -3.89
C GLY A 86 9.21 0.08 -2.52
N LEU A 87 8.60 -0.67 -1.58
CA LEU A 87 8.34 -0.21 -0.22
C LEU A 87 9.65 0.08 0.52
N VAL A 88 10.58 -0.87 0.53
CA VAL A 88 11.90 -0.71 1.17
C VAL A 88 12.72 0.37 0.48
N TYR A 89 12.65 0.45 -0.84
CA TYR A 89 13.34 1.47 -1.62
C TYR A 89 12.92 2.89 -1.22
N ILE A 90 11.62 3.19 -1.18
CA ILE A 90 11.15 4.53 -0.80
C ILE A 90 11.42 4.83 0.67
N ALA A 91 11.24 3.86 1.58
CA ALA A 91 11.55 4.01 2.99
C ALA A 91 13.03 4.40 3.22
N ALA A 92 13.94 3.74 2.53
CA ALA A 92 15.36 4.03 2.60
C ALA A 92 15.72 5.41 2.00
N ARG A 93 15.17 5.73 0.82
CA ARG A 93 15.50 6.96 0.08
C ARG A 93 14.89 8.22 0.69
N LEU A 94 13.71 8.10 1.29
CA LEU A 94 13.01 9.23 1.89
C LEU A 94 13.21 9.35 3.40
N ARG A 95 14.12 8.57 3.96
CA ARG A 95 14.37 8.51 5.41
C ARG A 95 14.65 9.89 6.05
N THR A 96 15.32 10.78 5.35
CA THR A 96 15.66 12.12 5.83
C THR A 96 14.79 13.22 5.23
N CYS A 97 13.78 12.85 4.45
CA CYS A 97 12.86 13.79 3.82
C CYS A 97 11.85 14.31 4.85
N MET A 98 11.76 15.63 5.00
CA MET A 98 10.82 16.25 5.93
C MET A 98 9.33 16.03 5.59
N TYR A 99 9.04 15.59 4.36
CA TYR A 99 7.68 15.30 3.88
C TYR A 99 7.32 13.82 3.95
N ALA A 100 8.19 12.97 4.48
CA ALA A 100 7.98 11.54 4.58
C ALA A 100 8.12 11.05 6.02
N GLY A 101 7.34 10.05 6.38
CA GLY A 101 7.43 9.33 7.64
C GLY A 101 7.42 7.83 7.41
N HIS A 102 8.04 7.07 8.32
CA HIS A 102 8.08 5.62 8.29
C HIS A 102 7.74 5.06 9.67
N VAL A 103 6.88 4.07 9.70
CA VAL A 103 6.50 3.33 10.91
C VAL A 103 6.65 1.84 10.64
N SER A 104 7.39 1.14 11.51
CA SER A 104 7.44 -0.33 11.54
C SER A 104 6.60 -0.86 12.68
N LEU A 105 5.62 -1.69 12.36
CA LEU A 105 4.82 -2.41 13.34
C LEU A 105 5.57 -3.68 13.75
N LYS A 106 5.77 -3.88 15.06
CA LYS A 106 6.53 -5.01 15.61
C LYS A 106 5.65 -6.16 16.06
N LEU A 107 4.39 -5.87 16.32
CA LEU A 107 3.42 -6.85 16.79
C LEU A 107 2.53 -7.27 15.61
N VAL A 108 2.49 -8.55 15.35
CA VAL A 108 1.59 -9.14 14.35
C VAL A 108 0.41 -9.73 15.10
N GLU A 109 -0.76 -9.15 14.94
CA GLU A 109 -2.01 -9.71 15.43
C GLU A 109 -2.67 -10.51 14.30
N ARG A 110 -2.58 -11.83 14.39
CA ARG A 110 -3.19 -12.74 13.41
C ARG A 110 -4.12 -13.75 14.10
N GLY A 111 -5.04 -14.31 13.34
CA GLY A 111 -5.84 -15.46 13.80
C GLY A 111 -4.95 -16.67 14.06
N ARG A 112 -5.34 -17.53 15.03
CA ARG A 112 -4.58 -18.71 15.45
C ARG A 112 -4.14 -19.62 14.30
N ILE A 113 -4.98 -19.80 13.28
CA ILE A 113 -4.67 -20.65 12.13
C ILE A 113 -3.59 -20.03 11.25
N ALA A 114 -3.63 -18.72 11.03
CA ALA A 114 -2.61 -17.99 10.27
C ALA A 114 -1.25 -18.05 10.98
N ASP A 115 -1.23 -17.91 12.31
CA ASP A 115 -0.01 -18.04 13.12
C ASP A 115 0.58 -19.47 13.08
N ILE A 116 -0.27 -20.49 13.03
CA ILE A 116 0.15 -21.88 12.84
C ILE A 116 0.74 -22.10 11.44
N ALA A 117 0.10 -21.57 10.41
CA ALA A 117 0.59 -21.68 9.03
C ALA A 117 2.00 -21.07 8.89
N ASP A 118 2.20 -19.87 9.40
CA ASP A 118 3.51 -19.17 9.36
C ASP A 118 4.62 -19.93 10.14
N LYS A 119 4.26 -20.70 11.16
CA LYS A 119 5.23 -21.43 12.00
C LYS A 119 5.56 -22.83 11.49
N PHE A 120 4.67 -23.46 10.76
CA PHE A 120 4.77 -24.90 10.48
C PHE A 120 4.69 -25.26 8.99
N LEU A 121 4.34 -24.31 8.09
CA LEU A 121 4.28 -24.49 6.65
C LEU A 121 5.28 -23.60 5.92
#